data_faa215b55d69a644805cf40531dc2456
#
_entry.id   faa215b55d69a644805cf40531dc2456
#
_cell.length_a   1.000
_cell.length_b   1.000
_cell.length_c   1.000
_cell.angle_alpha   90.00
_cell.angle_beta   90.00
_cell.angle_gamma   90.00
#
_symmetry.space_group_name_H-M   'P 1'
#
loop_
_entity.id
_entity.type
_entity.pdbx_description
1 polymer ?
#
loop_
_entity_poly.entity_id
_entity_poly.type
_entity_poly.pdbx_seq_one_letter_code
_entity_poly.pdbx_strand_id
1 'polypeptide(L)'
;MEIQANKQFYQCVESVGKRFVIHNGGTRSGKTYAILQYLIYKALNTDPKEALNFTIVRKFLPSLKDSGYSDFFEILNSWNYYLESNHNKTDLKYVLNGHTFKFLATGDQPERLRSMKRDILYIIECQELSKEEMRQLNYRTTTQVFMCYNPSMSEHWVYDLEDNRAEDVAVFVSTFKDNNFISDIQKKEIMKLEQT
;
A
#
# COMPACT_ATOMS: atom_id res chain seq x y z
N MET A 1 17.97 -4.79 13.15
CA MET A 1 17.74 -3.60 12.30
C MET A 1 16.77 -2.70 13.04
N GLU A 2 17.14 -1.47 13.33
CA GLU A 2 16.24 -0.50 13.92
C GLU A 2 15.45 0.15 12.77
N ILE A 3 14.14 -0.07 12.74
CA ILE A 3 13.26 0.49 11.70
C ILE A 3 12.67 1.78 12.24
N GLN A 4 13.00 2.90 11.60
CA GLN A 4 12.28 4.15 11.83
C GLN A 4 11.00 4.11 10.99
N ALA A 5 9.85 4.05 11.66
CA ALA A 5 8.55 3.95 11.01
C ALA A 5 7.51 4.88 11.63
N ASN A 6 6.54 5.27 10.84
CA ASN A 6 5.37 5.99 11.30
C ASN A 6 4.37 5.06 12.00
N LYS A 7 3.42 5.65 12.73
CA LYS A 7 2.33 4.95 13.41
C LYS A 7 1.61 3.93 12.50
N GLN A 8 1.41 4.24 11.23
CA GLN A 8 0.73 3.39 10.26
C GLN A 8 1.42 2.04 10.03
N PHE A 9 2.75 1.98 10.15
CA PHE A 9 3.49 0.72 10.12
C PHE A 9 3.07 -0.22 11.25
N TYR A 10 3.02 0.30 12.48
CA TYR A 10 2.63 -0.49 13.66
C TYR A 10 1.16 -0.92 13.59
N GLN A 11 0.29 -0.08 13.06
CA GLN A 11 -1.11 -0.40 12.80
C GLN A 11 -1.25 -1.57 11.81
N CYS A 12 -0.38 -1.66 10.79
CA CYS A 12 -0.32 -2.83 9.92
C CYS A 12 0.12 -4.10 10.67
N VAL A 13 1.09 -3.99 11.59
CA VAL A 13 1.53 -5.12 12.45
C VAL A 13 0.38 -5.61 13.33
N GLU A 14 -0.37 -4.70 13.94
CA GLU A 14 -1.51 -5.01 14.82
C GLU A 14 -2.71 -5.60 14.07
N SER A 15 -2.82 -5.39 12.76
CA SER A 15 -3.93 -5.84 11.93
C SER A 15 -3.83 -7.31 11.45
N VAL A 16 -2.95 -8.09 12.04
CA VAL A 16 -2.84 -9.53 11.74
C VAL A 16 -4.19 -10.22 11.99
N GLY A 17 -4.64 -11.03 11.01
CA GLY A 17 -5.93 -11.71 11.07
C GLY A 17 -7.10 -10.93 10.47
N LYS A 18 -6.96 -9.63 10.16
CA LYS A 18 -7.95 -8.88 9.41
C LYS A 18 -7.79 -9.11 7.91
N ARG A 19 -8.92 -9.30 7.21
CA ARG A 19 -8.92 -9.45 5.74
C ARG A 19 -8.59 -8.16 5.03
N PHE A 20 -9.13 -7.04 5.51
CA PHE A 20 -8.93 -5.70 4.96
C PHE A 20 -8.31 -4.78 6.00
N VAL A 21 -7.27 -4.07 5.58
CA VAL A 21 -6.58 -3.06 6.38
C VAL A 21 -6.63 -1.74 5.61
N ILE A 22 -7.40 -0.79 6.12
CA ILE A 22 -7.69 0.46 5.44
C ILE A 22 -7.06 1.62 6.20
N HIS A 23 -6.20 2.36 5.53
CA HIS A 23 -5.61 3.59 6.04
C HIS A 23 -6.24 4.80 5.36
N ASN A 24 -7.12 5.45 6.08
CA ASN A 24 -7.77 6.70 5.68
C ASN A 24 -6.97 7.89 6.20
N GLY A 25 -6.82 8.94 5.41
CA GLY A 25 -6.17 10.16 5.91
C GLY A 25 -5.70 11.12 4.84
N GLY A 26 -5.40 12.33 5.26
CA GLY A 26 -4.98 13.41 4.39
C GLY A 26 -3.65 13.17 3.67
N THR A 27 -3.38 14.02 2.70
CA THR A 27 -2.10 14.07 1.98
C THR A 27 -0.95 14.23 2.98
N ARG A 28 0.19 13.60 2.67
CA ARG A 28 1.42 13.65 3.50
C ARG A 28 1.31 13.04 4.90
N SER A 29 0.29 12.23 5.18
CA SER A 29 0.24 11.47 6.43
C SER A 29 1.22 10.29 6.50
N GLY A 30 1.92 9.96 5.41
CA GLY A 30 2.93 8.89 5.37
C GLY A 30 2.37 7.49 5.14
N LYS A 31 1.08 7.34 4.82
CA LYS A 31 0.38 6.05 4.64
C LYS A 31 1.10 5.12 3.66
N THR A 32 1.33 5.60 2.43
CA THR A 32 1.91 4.77 1.35
C THR A 32 3.26 4.20 1.75
N TYR A 33 4.15 5.06 2.22
CA TYR A 33 5.50 4.67 2.64
C TYR A 33 5.48 3.67 3.80
N ALA A 34 4.69 3.94 4.83
CA ALA A 34 4.61 3.07 6.01
C ALA A 34 4.03 1.68 5.69
N ILE A 35 3.01 1.59 4.81
CA ILE A 35 2.47 0.30 4.38
C ILE A 35 3.52 -0.46 3.56
N LEU A 36 4.25 0.18 2.65
CA LEU A 36 5.34 -0.45 1.91
C LEU A 36 6.46 -0.94 2.83
N GLN A 37 6.87 -0.14 3.83
CA GLN A 37 7.80 -0.59 4.86
C GLN A 37 7.32 -1.87 5.56
N TYR A 38 6.03 -1.92 5.93
CA TYR A 38 5.45 -3.12 6.54
C TYR A 38 5.48 -4.33 5.62
N LEU A 39 5.13 -4.17 4.34
CA LEU A 39 5.14 -5.28 3.37
C LEU A 39 6.55 -5.84 3.14
N ILE A 40 7.55 -4.96 3.06
CA ILE A 40 8.97 -5.33 2.99
C ILE A 40 9.39 -6.06 4.27
N TYR A 41 9.06 -5.49 5.45
CA TYR A 41 9.33 -6.11 6.74
C TYR A 41 8.71 -7.51 6.84
N LYS A 42 7.45 -7.66 6.42
CA LYS A 42 6.75 -8.95 6.40
C LYS A 42 7.47 -9.97 5.52
N ALA A 43 7.89 -9.59 4.31
CA ALA A 43 8.64 -10.47 3.41
C ALA A 43 10.01 -10.90 3.99
N LEU A 44 10.70 -10.00 4.68
CA LEU A 44 11.99 -10.32 5.33
C LEU A 44 11.85 -11.25 6.53
N ASN A 45 10.69 -11.28 7.20
CA ASN A 45 10.41 -12.09 8.38
C ASN A 45 9.52 -13.31 8.12
N THR A 46 9.18 -13.59 6.86
CA THR A 46 8.43 -14.79 6.45
C THR A 46 9.40 -15.82 5.85
N ASP A 47 9.15 -17.13 6.07
CA ASP A 47 10.00 -18.19 5.51
C ASP A 47 10.02 -18.06 3.97
N PRO A 48 11.21 -17.97 3.34
CA PRO A 48 11.35 -17.92 1.87
C PRO A 48 10.61 -19.02 1.12
N LYS A 49 10.43 -20.18 1.76
CA LYS A 49 9.73 -21.34 1.18
C LYS A 49 8.22 -21.10 0.97
N GLU A 50 7.62 -20.14 1.67
CA GLU A 50 6.21 -19.76 1.46
C GLU A 50 6.00 -19.08 0.10
N ALA A 51 7.06 -18.51 -0.48
CA ALA A 51 7.08 -17.90 -1.82
C ALA A 51 5.88 -16.96 -2.08
N LEU A 52 5.57 -16.08 -1.11
CA LEU A 52 4.42 -15.18 -1.16
C LEU A 52 4.48 -14.22 -2.35
N ASN A 53 3.31 -13.93 -2.92
CA ASN A 53 3.13 -12.97 -4.00
C ASN A 53 2.43 -11.71 -3.50
N PHE A 54 3.17 -10.61 -3.44
CA PHE A 54 2.69 -9.28 -3.12
C PHE A 54 2.35 -8.55 -4.43
N THR A 55 1.18 -7.94 -4.52
CA THR A 55 0.83 -7.09 -5.66
C THR A 55 0.48 -5.70 -5.17
N ILE A 56 1.20 -4.70 -5.65
CA ILE A 56 0.98 -3.28 -5.39
C ILE A 56 0.25 -2.68 -6.58
N VAL A 57 -0.88 -2.04 -6.34
CA VAL A 57 -1.79 -1.58 -7.38
C VAL A 57 -2.08 -0.10 -7.24
N ARG A 58 -2.14 0.60 -8.36
CA ARG A 58 -2.74 1.93 -8.50
C ARG A 58 -3.46 2.02 -9.84
N LYS A 59 -4.36 3.01 -10.00
CA LYS A 59 -5.15 3.17 -11.24
C LYS A 59 -4.26 3.40 -12.47
N PHE A 60 -3.32 4.35 -12.38
CA PHE A 60 -2.52 4.81 -13.51
C PHE A 60 -1.04 4.46 -13.35
N LEU A 61 -0.38 4.00 -14.43
CA LEU A 61 1.01 3.59 -14.40
C LEU A 61 1.99 4.73 -14.07
N PRO A 62 1.88 5.95 -14.60
CA PRO A 62 2.75 7.05 -14.20
C PRO A 62 2.67 7.32 -12.70
N SER A 63 1.46 7.46 -12.16
CA SER A 63 1.24 7.70 -10.73
C SER A 63 1.74 6.56 -9.84
N LEU A 64 1.64 5.30 -10.30
CA LEU A 64 2.21 4.14 -9.60
C LEU A 64 3.73 4.22 -9.54
N LYS A 65 4.37 4.60 -10.66
CA LYS A 65 5.84 4.75 -10.74
C LYS A 65 6.36 5.88 -9.85
N ASP A 66 5.67 7.01 -9.87
CA ASP A 66 6.08 8.22 -9.13
C ASP A 66 5.85 8.12 -7.61
N SER A 67 5.06 7.14 -7.16
CA SER A 67 4.79 6.92 -5.74
C SER A 67 5.20 5.51 -5.29
N GLY A 68 4.28 4.57 -5.28
CA GLY A 68 4.48 3.24 -4.70
C GLY A 68 5.72 2.49 -5.21
N TYR A 69 6.05 2.62 -6.50
CA TYR A 69 7.23 1.96 -7.05
C TYR A 69 8.52 2.66 -6.62
N SER A 70 8.61 3.98 -6.73
CA SER A 70 9.79 4.73 -6.29
C SER A 70 10.02 4.59 -4.78
N ASP A 71 8.97 4.73 -3.97
CA ASP A 71 9.03 4.60 -2.51
C ASP A 71 9.52 3.20 -2.09
N PHE A 72 9.04 2.14 -2.77
CA PHE A 72 9.47 0.76 -2.49
C PHE A 72 10.98 0.60 -2.67
N PHE A 73 11.54 1.09 -3.77
CA PHE A 73 12.98 1.00 -4.02
C PHE A 73 13.80 1.95 -3.14
N GLU A 74 13.27 3.10 -2.76
CA GLU A 74 13.89 3.97 -1.77
C GLU A 74 14.03 3.25 -0.43
N ILE A 75 12.98 2.57 0.05
CA ILE A 75 13.02 1.78 1.28
C ILE A 75 14.06 0.65 1.18
N LEU A 76 14.05 -0.13 0.09
CA LEU A 76 15.02 -1.21 -0.12
C LEU A 76 16.46 -0.70 -0.11
N ASN A 77 16.74 0.43 -0.76
CA ASN A 77 18.07 1.04 -0.76
C ASN A 77 18.45 1.53 0.63
N SER A 78 17.56 2.22 1.33
CA SER A 78 17.82 2.74 2.68
C SER A 78 18.07 1.62 3.71
N TRP A 79 17.44 0.45 3.49
CA TRP A 79 17.63 -0.72 4.35
C TRP A 79 18.74 -1.68 3.86
N ASN A 80 19.44 -1.35 2.76
CA ASN A 80 20.50 -2.18 2.13
C ASN A 80 20.03 -3.55 1.65
N TYR A 81 18.77 -3.68 1.21
CA TYR A 81 18.20 -4.90 0.64
C TYR A 81 18.02 -4.87 -0.89
N TYR A 82 18.39 -3.76 -1.54
CA TYR A 82 18.30 -3.70 -2.99
C TYR A 82 19.43 -4.48 -3.66
N LEU A 83 19.05 -5.39 -4.56
CA LEU A 83 19.95 -6.13 -5.47
C LEU A 83 19.45 -6.00 -6.89
N GLU A 84 20.29 -5.50 -7.79
CA GLU A 84 19.93 -5.30 -9.22
C GLU A 84 19.52 -6.62 -9.88
N SER A 85 20.16 -7.75 -9.55
CA SER A 85 19.84 -9.09 -10.07
C SER A 85 18.41 -9.55 -9.78
N ASN A 86 17.79 -8.99 -8.74
CA ASN A 86 16.44 -9.34 -8.32
C ASN A 86 15.36 -8.45 -8.93
N HIS A 87 15.77 -7.45 -9.71
CA HIS A 87 14.90 -6.40 -10.24
C HIS A 87 14.62 -6.57 -11.74
N ASN A 88 13.42 -6.99 -12.09
CA ASN A 88 12.93 -6.96 -13.46
C ASN A 88 12.15 -5.65 -13.71
N LYS A 89 12.83 -4.67 -14.31
CA LYS A 89 12.28 -3.32 -14.58
C LYS A 89 11.21 -3.33 -15.69
N THR A 90 11.27 -4.29 -16.61
CA THR A 90 10.29 -4.42 -17.71
C THR A 90 8.95 -4.93 -17.18
N ASP A 91 8.98 -5.96 -16.35
CA ASP A 91 7.76 -6.54 -15.76
C ASP A 91 7.32 -5.84 -14.47
N LEU A 92 8.04 -4.81 -14.04
CA LEU A 92 7.84 -4.11 -12.76
C LEU A 92 7.75 -5.10 -11.59
N LYS A 93 8.76 -5.96 -11.49
CA LYS A 93 8.82 -7.07 -10.52
C LYS A 93 10.13 -7.02 -9.74
N TYR A 94 10.05 -7.32 -8.45
CA TYR A 94 11.20 -7.49 -7.58
C TYR A 94 11.08 -8.77 -6.75
N VAL A 95 12.19 -9.48 -6.54
CA VAL A 95 12.23 -10.66 -5.64
C VAL A 95 13.00 -10.31 -4.39
N LEU A 96 12.36 -10.44 -3.24
CA LEU A 96 12.95 -10.18 -1.93
C LEU A 96 12.77 -11.39 -1.03
N ASN A 97 13.86 -11.95 -0.53
CA ASN A 97 13.82 -13.11 0.38
C ASN A 97 12.91 -14.25 -0.14
N GLY A 98 13.00 -14.61 -1.42
CA GLY A 98 12.15 -15.65 -2.04
C GLY A 98 10.71 -15.24 -2.35
N HIS A 99 10.26 -14.07 -1.90
CA HIS A 99 8.93 -13.53 -2.16
C HIS A 99 8.92 -12.58 -3.36
N THR A 100 7.81 -12.56 -4.09
CA THR A 100 7.67 -11.72 -5.30
C THR A 100 6.84 -10.49 -5.03
N PHE A 101 7.38 -9.32 -5.34
CA PHE A 101 6.66 -8.04 -5.41
C PHE A 101 6.38 -7.69 -6.88
N LYS A 102 5.13 -7.40 -7.20
CA LYS A 102 4.72 -6.96 -8.54
C LYS A 102 3.90 -5.69 -8.46
N PHE A 103 4.18 -4.76 -9.38
CA PHE A 103 3.49 -3.48 -9.49
C PHE A 103 2.58 -3.50 -10.72
N LEU A 104 1.31 -3.13 -10.55
CA LEU A 104 0.28 -3.26 -11.57
C LEU A 104 -0.60 -2.02 -11.63
N ALA A 105 -0.73 -1.41 -12.82
CA ALA A 105 -1.73 -0.40 -13.08
C ALA A 105 -3.02 -1.03 -13.62
N THR A 106 -4.18 -0.63 -13.08
CA THR A 106 -5.48 -1.21 -13.49
C THR A 106 -6.04 -0.57 -14.74
N GLY A 107 -5.75 0.72 -14.99
CA GLY A 107 -6.31 1.49 -16.09
C GLY A 107 -5.87 1.06 -17.47
N ASP A 108 -4.67 0.48 -17.59
CA ASP A 108 -4.08 0.15 -18.89
C ASP A 108 -4.53 -1.23 -19.43
N GLN A 109 -4.82 -2.18 -18.54
CA GLN A 109 -5.16 -3.57 -18.92
C GLN A 109 -6.05 -4.25 -17.85
N PRO A 110 -7.35 -4.00 -17.82
CA PRO A 110 -8.27 -4.58 -16.84
C PRO A 110 -8.27 -6.11 -16.82
N GLU A 111 -8.00 -6.75 -17.94
CA GLU A 111 -7.98 -8.21 -18.07
C GLU A 111 -6.84 -8.88 -17.26
N ARG A 112 -5.73 -8.19 -17.08
CA ARG A 112 -4.61 -8.68 -16.24
C ARG A 112 -5.02 -8.82 -14.76
N LEU A 113 -6.04 -8.09 -14.30
CA LEU A 113 -6.54 -8.21 -12.94
C LEU A 113 -7.08 -9.61 -12.66
N ARG A 114 -7.65 -10.26 -13.67
CA ARG A 114 -8.30 -11.56 -13.60
C ARG A 114 -7.34 -12.75 -13.67
N SER A 115 -6.13 -12.56 -14.20
CA SER A 115 -5.21 -13.67 -14.51
C SER A 115 -4.24 -14.03 -13.39
N MET A 116 -4.02 -13.14 -12.42
CA MET A 116 -2.94 -13.28 -11.45
C MET A 116 -3.45 -13.60 -10.04
N LYS A 117 -3.07 -14.76 -9.51
CA LYS A 117 -3.19 -15.06 -8.08
C LYS A 117 -2.15 -14.25 -7.31
N ARG A 118 -2.54 -13.80 -6.12
CA ARG A 118 -1.69 -13.10 -5.17
C ARG A 118 -2.05 -13.46 -3.74
N ASP A 119 -1.09 -13.36 -2.85
CA ASP A 119 -1.34 -13.63 -1.43
C ASP A 119 -1.69 -12.33 -0.71
N ILE A 120 -0.98 -11.28 -1.00
CA ILE A 120 -1.17 -9.96 -0.41
C ILE A 120 -1.35 -8.92 -1.51
N LEU A 121 -2.38 -8.11 -1.35
CA LEU A 121 -2.71 -7.00 -2.23
C LEU A 121 -2.53 -5.68 -1.48
N TYR A 122 -1.90 -4.71 -2.11
CA TYR A 122 -1.91 -3.33 -1.65
C TYR A 122 -2.44 -2.39 -2.73
N ILE A 123 -3.50 -1.66 -2.44
CA ILE A 123 -4.13 -0.69 -3.35
C ILE A 123 -3.82 0.72 -2.86
N ILE A 124 -3.04 1.45 -3.64
CA ILE A 124 -2.69 2.85 -3.40
C ILE A 124 -3.79 3.71 -4.01
N GLU A 125 -4.28 4.70 -3.25
CA GLU A 125 -5.37 5.61 -3.64
C GLU A 125 -6.59 4.82 -4.17
N CYS A 126 -7.12 3.94 -3.31
CA CYS A 126 -8.16 2.99 -3.70
C CYS A 126 -9.45 3.67 -4.19
N GLN A 127 -9.67 4.96 -3.89
CA GLN A 127 -10.77 5.76 -4.43
C GLN A 127 -10.64 6.00 -5.94
N GLU A 128 -9.46 5.80 -6.54
CA GLU A 128 -9.30 5.89 -8.00
C GLU A 128 -9.91 4.66 -8.72
N LEU A 129 -10.12 3.55 -8.00
CA LEU A 129 -10.62 2.30 -8.56
C LEU A 129 -12.14 2.20 -8.48
N SER A 130 -12.75 1.61 -9.50
CA SER A 130 -14.15 1.22 -9.44
C SER A 130 -14.41 0.04 -8.50
N LYS A 131 -15.64 -0.10 -8.01
CA LYS A 131 -16.06 -1.25 -7.18
C LYS A 131 -15.82 -2.59 -7.89
N GLU A 132 -15.97 -2.64 -9.21
CA GLU A 132 -15.74 -3.86 -10.00
C GLU A 132 -14.26 -4.21 -10.10
N GLU A 133 -13.36 -3.24 -10.32
CA GLU A 133 -11.91 -3.46 -10.29
C GLU A 133 -11.48 -4.01 -8.92
N MET A 134 -11.99 -3.41 -7.83
CA MET A 134 -11.73 -3.89 -6.47
C MET A 134 -12.20 -5.35 -6.28
N ARG A 135 -13.39 -5.71 -6.75
CA ARG A 135 -13.91 -7.08 -6.68
C ARG A 135 -13.02 -8.07 -7.42
N GLN A 136 -12.59 -7.74 -8.64
CA GLN A 136 -11.70 -8.58 -9.45
C GLN A 136 -10.36 -8.81 -8.76
N LEU A 137 -9.78 -7.77 -8.17
CA LEU A 137 -8.53 -7.86 -7.41
C LEU A 137 -8.71 -8.73 -6.16
N ASN A 138 -9.79 -8.53 -5.40
CA ASN A 138 -10.07 -9.24 -4.16
C ASN A 138 -10.30 -10.75 -4.39
N TYR A 139 -11.04 -11.15 -5.43
CA TYR A 139 -11.27 -12.56 -5.74
C TYR A 139 -10.01 -13.38 -6.01
N ARG A 140 -8.92 -12.71 -6.39
CA ARG A 140 -7.62 -13.33 -6.69
C ARG A 140 -6.58 -13.12 -5.59
N THR A 141 -6.99 -12.57 -4.45
CA THR A 141 -6.14 -12.36 -3.27
C THR A 141 -6.46 -13.39 -2.20
N THR A 142 -5.49 -14.16 -1.75
CA THR A 142 -5.73 -15.29 -0.85
C THR A 142 -5.75 -14.90 0.63
N THR A 143 -4.91 -13.95 1.08
CA THR A 143 -4.75 -13.65 2.51
C THR A 143 -5.25 -12.26 2.91
N GLN A 144 -4.59 -11.19 2.52
CA GLN A 144 -4.83 -9.86 3.08
C GLN A 144 -4.82 -8.76 2.02
N VAL A 145 -5.67 -7.76 2.19
CA VAL A 145 -5.78 -6.59 1.33
C VAL A 145 -5.52 -5.33 2.14
N PHE A 146 -4.45 -4.62 1.80
CA PHE A 146 -4.16 -3.27 2.31
C PHE A 146 -4.69 -2.23 1.34
N MET A 147 -5.23 -1.16 1.86
CA MET A 147 -5.73 -0.04 1.07
C MET A 147 -5.36 1.29 1.73
N CYS A 148 -5.06 2.30 0.94
CA CYS A 148 -5.02 3.67 1.44
C CYS A 148 -5.81 4.60 0.53
N TYR A 149 -6.38 5.65 1.11
CA TYR A 149 -7.09 6.68 0.38
C TYR A 149 -7.09 8.02 1.12
N ASN A 150 -7.40 9.09 0.38
CA ASN A 150 -7.70 10.41 0.92
C ASN A 150 -9.22 10.60 0.92
N PRO A 151 -9.86 10.95 2.06
CA PRO A 151 -11.31 11.11 2.16
C PRO A 151 -11.75 12.44 1.53
N SER A 152 -11.80 12.50 0.21
CA SER A 152 -12.19 13.69 -0.56
C SER A 152 -13.56 13.57 -1.21
N MET A 153 -14.23 12.42 -1.07
CA MET A 153 -15.53 12.14 -1.69
C MET A 153 -16.60 11.91 -0.64
N SER A 154 -17.82 12.39 -0.93
CA SER A 154 -18.98 12.20 -0.05
C SER A 154 -19.51 10.76 -0.06
N GLU A 155 -19.39 10.07 -1.21
CA GLU A 155 -19.85 8.70 -1.40
C GLU A 155 -18.80 7.87 -2.15
N HIS A 156 -18.46 6.72 -1.62
CA HIS A 156 -17.54 5.79 -2.27
C HIS A 156 -17.73 4.35 -1.76
N TRP A 157 -17.48 3.34 -2.61
CA TRP A 157 -17.60 1.92 -2.27
C TRP A 157 -16.72 1.48 -1.08
N VAL A 158 -15.66 2.22 -0.77
CA VAL A 158 -14.79 1.90 0.37
C VAL A 158 -15.54 2.09 1.70
N TYR A 159 -16.41 3.08 1.81
CA TYR A 159 -17.24 3.29 3.02
C TYR A 159 -18.22 2.14 3.22
N ASP A 160 -18.87 1.65 2.14
CA ASP A 160 -19.70 0.44 2.21
C ASP A 160 -18.91 -0.78 2.73
N LEU A 161 -17.63 -0.90 2.37
CA LEU A 161 -16.78 -1.99 2.81
C LEU A 161 -16.45 -1.88 4.31
N GLU A 162 -16.17 -0.67 4.78
CA GLU A 162 -15.90 -0.38 6.21
C GLU A 162 -17.13 -0.73 7.07
N ASP A 163 -18.31 -0.29 6.64
CA ASP A 163 -19.55 -0.47 7.40
C ASP A 163 -20.07 -1.92 7.39
N ASN A 164 -20.06 -2.58 6.23
CA ASN A 164 -20.71 -3.88 6.06
C ASN A 164 -19.83 -5.07 6.43
N ARG A 165 -18.53 -4.88 6.70
CA ARG A 165 -17.58 -5.95 7.02
C ARG A 165 -16.71 -5.64 8.24
N ALA A 166 -17.27 -4.99 9.23
CA ALA A 166 -16.53 -4.51 10.42
C ALA A 166 -15.69 -5.60 11.14
N GLU A 167 -16.14 -6.87 11.12
CA GLU A 167 -15.39 -7.97 11.74
C GLU A 167 -14.10 -8.30 10.98
N ASP A 168 -14.10 -8.16 9.66
CA ASP A 168 -12.99 -8.47 8.76
C ASP A 168 -12.10 -7.27 8.46
N VAL A 169 -12.49 -6.07 8.88
CA VAL A 169 -11.85 -4.79 8.51
C VAL A 169 -11.18 -4.15 9.70
N ALA A 170 -9.97 -3.65 9.50
CA ALA A 170 -9.33 -2.68 10.39
C ALA A 170 -9.24 -1.34 9.67
N VAL A 171 -9.78 -0.28 10.26
CA VAL A 171 -9.75 1.08 9.72
C VAL A 171 -8.89 1.96 10.62
N PHE A 172 -7.94 2.65 10.01
CA PHE A 172 -7.04 3.58 10.71
C PHE A 172 -7.08 4.95 10.06
N VAL A 173 -7.29 5.97 10.88
CA VAL A 173 -7.28 7.36 10.44
C VAL A 173 -5.94 8.01 10.78
N SER A 174 -5.38 8.75 9.82
CA SER A 174 -4.12 9.45 10.01
C SER A 174 -4.12 10.83 9.35
N THR A 175 -3.31 11.72 9.93
CA THR A 175 -3.08 13.08 9.44
C THR A 175 -1.58 13.30 9.19
N PHE A 176 -1.23 14.45 8.63
CA PHE A 176 0.19 14.85 8.50
C PHE A 176 0.92 14.94 9.85
N LYS A 177 0.18 15.08 10.97
CA LYS A 177 0.75 15.11 12.34
C LYS A 177 1.32 13.74 12.76
N ASP A 178 0.79 12.67 12.18
CA ASP A 178 1.24 11.29 12.42
C ASP A 178 2.48 10.92 11.58
N ASN A 179 2.96 11.83 10.71
CA ASN A 179 4.15 11.62 9.90
C ASN A 179 5.38 12.26 10.55
N ASN A 180 6.26 11.44 11.08
CA ASN A 180 7.49 11.86 11.75
C ASN A 180 8.59 12.37 10.79
N PHE A 181 8.43 12.13 9.48
CA PHE A 181 9.43 12.44 8.46
C PHE A 181 9.11 13.70 7.64
N ILE A 182 7.98 14.33 7.90
CA ILE A 182 7.61 15.58 7.24
C ILE A 182 8.40 16.75 7.86
N SER A 183 8.96 17.63 7.03
CA SER A 183 9.72 18.78 7.50
C SER A 183 8.83 19.83 8.21
N ASP A 184 9.41 20.61 9.11
CA ASP A 184 8.69 21.67 9.82
C ASP A 184 8.13 22.74 8.88
N ILE A 185 8.82 23.01 7.77
CA ILE A 185 8.35 23.92 6.73
C ILE A 185 7.06 23.38 6.10
N GLN A 186 7.05 22.11 5.73
CA GLN A 186 5.87 21.47 5.16
C GLN A 186 4.70 21.40 6.14
N LYS A 187 4.97 21.11 7.42
CA LYS A 187 3.93 21.15 8.48
C LYS A 187 3.30 22.53 8.58
N LYS A 188 4.11 23.58 8.61
CA LYS A 188 3.63 24.96 8.69
C LYS A 188 2.77 25.35 7.48
N GLU A 189 3.16 24.95 6.28
CA GLU A 189 2.38 25.24 5.07
C GLU A 189 1.02 24.52 5.07
N ILE A 190 0.98 23.24 5.48
CA ILE A 190 -0.30 22.49 5.60
C ILE A 190 -1.21 23.16 6.64
N MET A 191 -0.68 23.55 7.81
CA MET A 191 -1.47 24.21 8.85
C MET A 191 -2.06 25.55 8.39
N LYS A 192 -1.38 26.31 7.53
CA LYS A 192 -1.93 27.53 6.96
C LYS A 192 -3.09 27.27 6.01
N LEU A 193 -3.01 26.20 5.20
CA LEU A 193 -4.06 25.83 4.27
C LEU A 193 -5.33 25.29 4.96
N GLU A 194 -5.20 24.72 6.16
CA GLU A 194 -6.35 24.26 6.97
C GLU A 194 -7.11 25.43 7.65
N GLN A 195 -6.54 26.64 7.68
CA GLN A 195 -7.12 27.83 8.32
C GLN A 195 -7.86 28.75 7.32
N THR A 196 -7.81 28.45 6.04
CA THR A 196 -8.49 29.16 4.96
C THR A 196 -9.66 28.36 4.42
#